data_f1c008dbceba368c98dbb0423c856b1c
#
_entry.id   f1c008dbceba368c98dbb0423c856b1c
#
_cell.length_a   1.000
_cell.length_b   1.000
_cell.length_c   1.000
_cell.angle_alpha   90.00
_cell.angle_beta   90.00
_cell.angle_gamma   90.00
#
_symmetry.space_group_name_H-M   'P 1'
#
loop_
_entity.id
_entity.type
_entity.pdbx_description
1 polymer ?
#
loop_
_entity_poly.entity_id
_entity_poly.type
_entity_poly.pdbx_seq_one_letter_code
_entity_poly.pdbx_strand_id
1 'polypeptide(L)'
;MRGEADGVLGEWMAAVCGVGEVLDREKTESHLRAVHRHNLKKDLTAHANPQRPTFAYGAEGGLLLCTWPRGGALALPFVYSNEVWTGIEYQVASHLMLLGMVEEGLEIVRTCRDRYDGRTRNPFDEYECGHWYARAMSSYGLIQGLTGVRYDAVDRILHVEPRLPGDFRSFLSTATGYGTV
;
A
#
# COMPACT_ATOMS: atom_id res chain seq x y z
N MET A 1 6.54 6.64 19.93
CA MET A 1 6.29 7.01 18.49
C MET A 1 5.42 5.91 17.92
N ARG A 2 4.31 6.28 17.27
CA ARG A 2 3.39 5.36 16.59
C ARG A 2 3.79 5.26 15.11
N GLY A 3 3.90 4.05 14.58
CA GLY A 3 4.00 3.78 13.14
C GLY A 3 2.59 3.63 12.58
N GLU A 4 2.11 4.60 11.80
CA GLU A 4 0.77 4.63 11.20
C GLU A 4 0.88 4.44 9.69
N ALA A 5 0.27 3.37 9.17
CA ALA A 5 0.47 2.95 7.79
C ALA A 5 -0.08 4.00 6.79
N ASP A 6 -1.18 4.63 7.09
CA ASP A 6 -1.81 5.68 6.27
C ASP A 6 -1.38 7.12 6.64
N GLY A 7 -0.36 7.25 7.51
CA GLY A 7 0.09 8.55 8.05
C GLY A 7 0.58 9.55 7.00
N VAL A 8 0.98 9.09 5.82
CA VAL A 8 1.45 9.92 4.69
C VAL A 8 0.65 9.67 3.41
N LEU A 9 -0.62 9.26 3.53
CA LEU A 9 -1.49 8.97 2.40
C LEU A 9 -1.66 10.19 1.48
N GLY A 10 -1.76 11.40 2.04
CA GLY A 10 -1.85 12.64 1.26
C GLY A 10 -0.64 12.89 0.38
N GLU A 11 0.56 12.54 0.85
CA GLU A 11 1.80 12.63 0.04
C GLU A 11 1.78 11.63 -1.12
N TRP A 12 1.32 10.39 -0.90
CA TRP A 12 1.11 9.43 -1.98
C TRP A 12 0.14 9.96 -3.03
N MET A 13 -1.00 10.54 -2.61
CA MET A 13 -1.97 11.13 -3.54
C MET A 13 -1.35 12.29 -4.34
N ALA A 14 -0.55 13.14 -3.71
CA ALA A 14 0.15 14.22 -4.38
C ALA A 14 1.12 13.67 -5.45
N ALA A 15 1.88 12.62 -5.11
CA ALA A 15 2.81 11.98 -6.02
C ALA A 15 2.10 11.35 -7.24
N VAL A 16 1.04 10.55 -7.03
CA VAL A 16 0.32 9.89 -8.13
C VAL A 16 -0.42 10.88 -9.03
N CYS A 17 -0.83 12.03 -8.49
CA CYS A 17 -1.48 13.11 -9.24
C CYS A 17 -0.48 14.08 -9.88
N GLY A 18 0.81 13.96 -9.58
CA GLY A 18 1.85 14.87 -10.09
C GLY A 18 1.81 16.29 -9.53
N VAL A 19 1.27 16.44 -8.32
CA VAL A 19 1.25 17.72 -7.60
C VAL A 19 2.66 18.11 -7.11
N GLY A 20 3.52 17.12 -6.92
CA GLY A 20 4.85 17.30 -6.36
C GLY A 20 4.92 16.95 -4.88
N GLU A 21 6.06 17.23 -4.25
CA GLU A 21 6.29 16.95 -2.85
C GLU A 21 5.56 17.97 -1.95
N VAL A 22 4.70 17.47 -1.08
CA VAL A 22 3.93 18.26 -0.08
C VAL A 22 4.57 18.14 1.30
N LEU A 23 5.19 17.01 1.57
CA LEU A 23 5.94 16.72 2.79
C LEU A 23 7.43 16.60 2.47
N ASP A 24 8.26 16.75 3.51
CA ASP A 24 9.69 16.50 3.43
C ASP A 24 9.97 15.04 2.99
N ARG A 25 10.66 14.88 1.87
CA ARG A 25 10.94 13.59 1.25
C ARG A 25 11.69 12.63 2.18
N GLU A 26 12.73 13.11 2.87
CA GLU A 26 13.54 12.26 3.75
C GLU A 26 12.71 11.75 4.93
N LYS A 27 11.82 12.58 5.47
CA LYS A 27 10.92 12.19 6.55
C LYS A 27 9.87 11.20 6.07
N THR A 28 9.33 11.40 4.86
CA THR A 28 8.39 10.48 4.22
C THR A 28 9.03 9.11 4.00
N GLU A 29 10.24 9.06 3.42
CA GLU A 29 10.99 7.82 3.23
C GLU A 29 11.29 7.12 4.57
N SER A 30 11.75 7.87 5.57
CA SER A 30 12.03 7.35 6.91
C SER A 30 10.77 6.78 7.56
N HIS A 31 9.63 7.45 7.41
CA HIS A 31 8.33 6.96 7.89
C HIS A 31 7.93 5.65 7.22
N LEU A 32 7.97 5.58 5.89
CA LEU A 32 7.59 4.40 5.12
C LEU A 32 8.50 3.20 5.41
N ARG A 33 9.81 3.41 5.56
CA ARG A 33 10.74 2.36 6.01
C ARG A 33 10.40 1.86 7.41
N ALA A 34 9.98 2.74 8.30
CA ALA A 34 9.55 2.36 9.64
C ALA A 34 8.22 1.58 9.61
N VAL A 35 7.28 2.00 8.77
CA VAL A 35 6.01 1.28 8.53
C VAL A 35 6.29 -0.11 7.99
N HIS A 36 7.08 -0.26 6.93
CA HIS A 36 7.46 -1.56 6.40
C HIS A 36 8.09 -2.44 7.50
N ARG A 37 9.10 -1.93 8.21
CA ARG A 37 9.84 -2.69 9.23
C ARG A 37 8.98 -3.14 10.40
N HIS A 38 8.08 -2.30 10.88
CA HIS A 38 7.39 -2.52 12.15
C HIS A 38 5.95 -2.99 11.98
N ASN A 39 5.26 -2.56 10.91
CA ASN A 39 3.86 -2.87 10.71
C ASN A 39 3.65 -4.14 9.86
N LEU A 40 4.57 -4.48 8.94
CA LEU A 40 4.46 -5.71 8.16
C LEU A 40 4.72 -6.92 9.05
N LYS A 41 3.72 -7.82 9.11
CA LYS A 41 3.78 -9.08 9.83
C LYS A 41 3.69 -10.24 8.84
N LYS A 42 4.55 -11.22 8.99
CA LYS A 42 4.51 -12.46 8.20
C LYS A 42 3.49 -13.46 8.75
N ASP A 43 3.14 -13.31 10.01
CA ASP A 43 2.23 -14.17 10.76
C ASP A 43 1.51 -13.33 11.82
N LEU A 44 0.20 -13.47 11.89
CA LEU A 44 -0.67 -12.75 12.81
C LEU A 44 -1.22 -13.65 13.95
N THR A 45 -0.71 -14.89 14.09
CA THR A 45 -1.19 -15.83 15.12
C THR A 45 -1.10 -15.25 16.53
N ALA A 46 -0.05 -14.50 16.82
CA ALA A 46 0.15 -13.84 18.12
C ALA A 46 -0.46 -12.43 18.19
N HIS A 47 -1.06 -11.95 17.10
CA HIS A 47 -1.69 -10.63 17.05
C HIS A 47 -3.13 -10.68 17.55
N ALA A 48 -3.48 -9.82 18.48
CA ALA A 48 -4.83 -9.69 18.99
C ALA A 48 -5.48 -8.39 18.54
N ASN A 49 -6.71 -8.49 18.04
CA ASN A 49 -7.57 -7.34 17.78
C ASN A 49 -8.88 -7.50 18.59
N PRO A 50 -8.91 -7.04 19.85
CA PRO A 50 -10.05 -7.26 20.74
C PRO A 50 -11.25 -6.36 20.42
N GLN A 51 -11.07 -5.33 19.61
CA GLN A 51 -12.12 -4.33 19.36
C GLN A 51 -13.04 -4.73 18.21
N ARG A 52 -12.48 -5.29 17.12
CA ARG A 52 -13.24 -5.81 15.98
C ARG A 52 -12.39 -6.72 15.10
N PRO A 53 -13.04 -7.62 14.32
CA PRO A 53 -12.31 -8.48 13.40
C PRO A 53 -11.45 -7.69 12.42
N THR A 54 -10.24 -8.18 12.18
CA THR A 54 -9.36 -7.67 11.11
C THR A 54 -9.66 -8.39 9.79
N PHE A 55 -9.15 -7.85 8.69
CA PHE A 55 -9.23 -8.47 7.36
C PHE A 55 -8.03 -9.38 7.05
N ALA A 56 -7.18 -9.64 8.03
CA ALA A 56 -6.14 -10.67 8.04
C ALA A 56 -5.98 -11.20 9.47
N TYR A 57 -5.78 -12.50 9.65
CA TYR A 57 -5.67 -13.13 10.98
C TYR A 57 -4.98 -14.50 10.92
N GLY A 58 -4.64 -15.03 12.11
CA GLY A 58 -4.01 -16.34 12.24
C GLY A 58 -2.66 -16.38 11.55
N ALA A 59 -2.36 -17.43 10.82
CA ALA A 59 -1.10 -17.61 10.09
C ALA A 59 -0.97 -16.73 8.83
N GLU A 60 -1.96 -15.88 8.54
CA GLU A 60 -1.85 -14.91 7.45
C GLU A 60 -0.87 -13.79 7.81
N GLY A 61 -0.19 -13.25 6.81
CA GLY A 61 0.57 -12.02 6.96
C GLY A 61 -0.26 -10.78 6.62
N GLY A 62 0.21 -9.61 7.02
CA GLY A 62 -0.44 -8.34 6.69
C GLY A 62 0.27 -7.13 7.26
N LEU A 63 -0.04 -5.96 6.70
CA LEU A 63 0.45 -4.67 7.16
C LEU A 63 -0.52 -4.07 8.16
N LEU A 64 -0.15 -4.08 9.46
CA LEU A 64 -0.97 -3.47 10.50
C LEU A 64 -1.10 -1.95 10.30
N LEU A 65 -2.28 -1.39 10.57
CA LEU A 65 -2.47 0.05 10.54
C LEU A 65 -1.55 0.78 11.50
N CYS A 66 -1.44 0.30 12.74
CA CYS A 66 -0.57 0.93 13.72
C CYS A 66 0.29 -0.06 14.47
N THR A 67 1.50 0.40 14.81
CA THR A 67 2.38 -0.26 15.76
C THR A 67 3.00 0.78 16.70
N TRP A 68 3.48 0.32 17.85
CA TRP A 68 4.15 1.16 18.85
C TRP A 68 5.54 0.59 19.19
N PRO A 69 6.50 0.63 18.24
CA PRO A 69 7.80 -0.03 18.40
C PRO A 69 8.64 0.50 19.57
N ARG A 70 8.32 1.69 20.07
CA ARG A 70 8.96 2.30 21.24
C ARG A 70 8.07 2.31 22.48
N GLY A 71 7.02 1.47 22.49
CA GLY A 71 6.03 1.45 23.57
C GLY A 71 5.06 2.64 23.51
N GLY A 72 4.20 2.73 24.53
CA GLY A 72 3.20 3.79 24.65
C GLY A 72 1.88 3.48 23.93
N ALA A 73 1.63 2.21 23.59
CA ALA A 73 0.30 1.78 23.17
C ALA A 73 -0.68 1.96 24.31
N LEU A 74 -1.85 2.50 24.02
CA LEU A 74 -2.95 2.54 24.99
C LEU A 74 -3.54 1.14 25.16
N ALA A 75 -4.10 0.86 26.34
CA ALA A 75 -4.81 -0.41 26.59
C ALA A 75 -6.00 -0.59 25.62
N LEU A 76 -6.69 0.51 25.31
CA LEU A 76 -7.71 0.58 24.28
C LEU A 76 -7.32 1.69 23.31
N PRO A 77 -6.53 1.36 22.27
CA PRO A 77 -6.21 2.32 21.21
C PRO A 77 -7.45 2.60 20.35
N PHE A 78 -7.36 3.50 19.38
CA PHE A 78 -8.49 3.74 18.48
C PHE A 78 -8.83 2.44 17.69
N VAL A 79 -10.11 2.31 17.35
CA VAL A 79 -10.74 1.04 16.93
C VAL A 79 -10.07 0.34 15.75
N TYR A 80 -9.44 1.08 14.85
CA TYR A 80 -8.81 0.54 13.63
C TYR A 80 -7.33 0.19 13.79
N SER A 81 -6.71 0.58 14.89
CA SER A 81 -5.25 0.54 15.06
C SER A 81 -4.63 -0.84 14.83
N ASN A 82 -5.35 -1.89 15.23
CA ASN A 82 -4.89 -3.29 15.17
C ASN A 82 -5.33 -4.02 13.89
N GLU A 83 -5.93 -3.30 12.94
CA GLU A 83 -6.44 -3.92 11.72
C GLU A 83 -5.40 -3.97 10.61
N VAL A 84 -5.64 -4.85 9.64
CA VAL A 84 -5.00 -4.87 8.33
C VAL A 84 -6.04 -4.44 7.31
N TRP A 85 -5.72 -3.46 6.49
CA TRP A 85 -6.61 -2.98 5.43
C TRP A 85 -5.94 -3.12 4.08
N THR A 86 -6.51 -3.98 3.25
CA THR A 86 -5.96 -4.33 1.93
C THR A 86 -5.66 -3.10 1.06
N GLY A 87 -6.57 -2.13 1.07
CA GLY A 87 -6.36 -0.91 0.30
C GLY A 87 -5.19 -0.05 0.80
N ILE A 88 -4.95 -0.02 2.12
CA ILE A 88 -3.81 0.68 2.71
C ILE A 88 -2.51 -0.08 2.45
N GLU A 89 -2.53 -1.42 2.47
CA GLU A 89 -1.39 -2.23 2.07
C GLU A 89 -0.91 -1.88 0.67
N TYR A 90 -1.82 -1.82 -0.31
CA TYR A 90 -1.49 -1.44 -1.69
C TYR A 90 -1.06 0.03 -1.81
N GLN A 91 -1.67 0.93 -1.07
CA GLN A 91 -1.28 2.34 -1.05
C GLN A 91 0.16 2.51 -0.54
N VAL A 92 0.51 1.87 0.59
CA VAL A 92 1.87 1.92 1.15
C VAL A 92 2.87 1.28 0.19
N ALA A 93 2.53 0.12 -0.39
CA ALA A 93 3.37 -0.56 -1.37
C ALA A 93 3.64 0.32 -2.60
N SER A 94 2.60 0.93 -3.16
CA SER A 94 2.73 1.88 -4.28
C SER A 94 3.61 3.07 -3.92
N HIS A 95 3.46 3.64 -2.72
CA HIS A 95 4.26 4.78 -2.28
C HIS A 95 5.74 4.42 -2.12
N LEU A 96 6.03 3.24 -1.54
CA LEU A 96 7.39 2.70 -1.46
C LEU A 96 8.02 2.57 -2.86
N MET A 97 7.28 2.00 -3.82
CA MET A 97 7.75 1.84 -5.20
C MET A 97 8.03 3.18 -5.88
N LEU A 98 7.14 4.17 -5.73
CA LEU A 98 7.35 5.54 -6.26
C LEU A 98 8.63 6.18 -5.74
N LEU A 99 9.02 5.88 -4.49
CA LEU A 99 10.26 6.36 -3.88
C LEU A 99 11.47 5.46 -4.17
N GLY A 100 11.34 4.45 -5.05
CA GLY A 100 12.42 3.54 -5.43
C GLY A 100 12.65 2.35 -4.48
N MET A 101 11.83 2.19 -3.44
CA MET A 101 11.86 1.07 -2.50
C MET A 101 10.98 -0.07 -3.03
N VAL A 102 11.35 -0.61 -4.20
CA VAL A 102 10.52 -1.55 -4.97
C VAL A 102 10.38 -2.89 -4.25
N GLU A 103 11.47 -3.42 -3.70
CA GLU A 103 11.44 -4.74 -3.03
C GLU A 103 10.56 -4.73 -1.80
N GLU A 104 10.61 -3.67 -0.99
CA GLU A 104 9.76 -3.49 0.17
C GLU A 104 8.29 -3.39 -0.22
N GLY A 105 8.00 -2.66 -1.30
CA GLY A 105 6.65 -2.57 -1.86
C GLY A 105 6.15 -3.94 -2.35
N LEU A 106 6.97 -4.68 -3.09
CA LEU A 106 6.62 -6.02 -3.59
C LEU A 106 6.44 -7.04 -2.45
N GLU A 107 7.19 -6.91 -1.36
CA GLU A 107 7.00 -7.77 -0.18
C GLU A 107 5.62 -7.57 0.45
N ILE A 108 5.15 -6.33 0.57
CA ILE A 108 3.79 -6.03 1.04
C ILE A 108 2.75 -6.63 0.09
N VAL A 109 2.91 -6.41 -1.22
CA VAL A 109 1.98 -6.96 -2.24
C VAL A 109 1.92 -8.47 -2.15
N ARG A 110 3.06 -9.15 -2.08
CA ARG A 110 3.12 -10.61 -1.96
C ARG A 110 2.41 -11.09 -0.70
N THR A 111 2.69 -10.48 0.45
CA THR A 111 2.04 -10.80 1.72
C THR A 111 0.51 -10.63 1.64
N CYS A 112 0.04 -9.57 0.97
CA CYS A 112 -1.38 -9.37 0.72
C CYS A 112 -1.96 -10.46 -0.19
N ARG A 113 -1.32 -10.73 -1.34
CA ARG A 113 -1.83 -11.69 -2.34
C ARG A 113 -1.81 -13.13 -1.83
N ASP A 114 -0.88 -13.49 -0.97
CA ASP A 114 -0.80 -14.82 -0.37
C ASP A 114 -2.05 -15.15 0.48
N ARG A 115 -2.75 -14.14 1.01
CA ARG A 115 -4.04 -14.33 1.70
C ARG A 115 -5.17 -14.67 0.74
N TYR A 116 -5.12 -14.20 -0.50
CA TYR A 116 -6.15 -14.35 -1.52
C TYR A 116 -5.78 -15.44 -2.54
N ASP A 117 -5.38 -16.60 -2.01
CA ASP A 117 -4.82 -17.72 -2.78
C ASP A 117 -5.86 -18.62 -3.46
N GLY A 118 -7.14 -18.34 -3.25
CA GLY A 118 -8.26 -19.13 -3.77
C GLY A 118 -8.64 -20.35 -2.92
N ARG A 119 -7.93 -20.60 -1.82
CA ARG A 119 -8.26 -21.70 -0.87
C ARG A 119 -9.09 -21.20 0.29
N THR A 120 -8.63 -20.16 0.94
CA THR A 120 -9.30 -19.54 2.10
C THR A 120 -10.07 -18.29 1.69
N ARG A 121 -9.49 -17.48 0.83
CA ARG A 121 -10.09 -16.23 0.35
C ARG A 121 -10.20 -16.21 -1.17
N ASN A 122 -11.28 -15.60 -1.67
CA ASN A 122 -11.49 -15.41 -3.10
C ASN A 122 -10.48 -14.38 -3.66
N PRO A 123 -9.64 -14.74 -4.65
CA PRO A 123 -8.65 -13.83 -5.21
C PRO A 123 -9.25 -12.68 -6.03
N PHE A 124 -10.53 -12.72 -6.32
CA PHE A 124 -11.28 -11.68 -7.05
C PHE A 124 -12.21 -10.85 -6.15
N ASP A 125 -12.11 -11.05 -4.83
CA ASP A 125 -12.95 -10.36 -3.86
C ASP A 125 -12.12 -10.01 -2.62
N GLU A 126 -11.31 -8.98 -2.75
CA GLU A 126 -10.49 -8.43 -1.67
C GLU A 126 -11.35 -7.51 -0.80
N TYR A 127 -12.34 -8.10 -0.12
CA TYR A 127 -13.27 -7.33 0.67
C TYR A 127 -12.62 -6.66 1.88
N GLU A 128 -13.12 -5.47 2.20
CA GLU A 128 -12.75 -4.70 3.37
C GLU A 128 -13.95 -3.84 3.78
N CYS A 129 -14.44 -3.99 4.99
CA CYS A 129 -15.72 -3.42 5.46
C CYS A 129 -16.96 -3.92 4.71
N GLY A 130 -16.80 -4.65 3.63
CA GLY A 130 -17.80 -5.23 2.76
C GLY A 130 -17.24 -5.45 1.36
N HIS A 131 -17.98 -6.18 0.53
CA HIS A 131 -17.53 -6.55 -0.83
C HIS A 131 -17.49 -5.36 -1.80
N TRP A 132 -18.22 -4.30 -1.51
CA TRP A 132 -18.41 -3.14 -2.38
C TRP A 132 -17.66 -1.88 -1.92
N TYR A 133 -16.86 -1.99 -0.87
CA TYR A 133 -16.12 -0.84 -0.32
C TYR A 133 -15.06 -0.29 -1.27
N ALA A 134 -14.49 -1.19 -2.08
CA ALA A 134 -13.62 -0.88 -3.22
C ALA A 134 -12.28 -0.19 -2.89
N ARG A 135 -11.85 -0.08 -1.63
CA ARG A 135 -10.55 0.51 -1.29
C ARG A 135 -9.37 -0.30 -1.85
N ALA A 136 -9.56 -1.61 -2.10
CA ALA A 136 -8.59 -2.45 -2.82
C ALA A 136 -8.25 -1.93 -4.23
N MET A 137 -9.06 -1.02 -4.79
CA MET A 137 -8.74 -0.34 -6.06
C MET A 137 -7.45 0.49 -5.99
N SER A 138 -6.92 0.80 -4.80
CA SER A 138 -5.58 1.39 -4.65
C SER A 138 -4.47 0.51 -5.26
N SER A 139 -4.76 -0.77 -5.55
CA SER A 139 -3.89 -1.68 -6.31
C SER A 139 -3.51 -1.15 -7.70
N TYR A 140 -4.34 -0.34 -8.33
CA TYR A 140 -3.98 0.32 -9.59
C TYR A 140 -2.74 1.22 -9.44
N GLY A 141 -2.54 1.80 -8.28
CA GLY A 141 -1.34 2.58 -7.96
C GLY A 141 -0.04 1.76 -7.96
N LEU A 142 -0.11 0.42 -7.83
CA LEU A 142 1.07 -0.44 -7.90
C LEU A 142 1.73 -0.41 -9.28
N ILE A 143 0.93 -0.47 -10.34
CA ILE A 143 1.44 -0.36 -11.72
C ILE A 143 2.08 1.02 -11.92
N GLN A 144 1.43 2.08 -11.44
CA GLN A 144 1.98 3.42 -11.48
C GLN A 144 3.27 3.54 -10.67
N GLY A 145 3.34 2.91 -9.50
CA GLY A 145 4.54 2.87 -8.66
C GLY A 145 5.73 2.19 -9.34
N LEU A 146 5.50 1.12 -10.09
CA LEU A 146 6.55 0.39 -10.82
C LEU A 146 6.97 1.07 -12.12
N THR A 147 6.01 1.60 -12.86
CA THR A 147 6.24 2.17 -14.20
C THR A 147 6.58 3.65 -14.17
N GLY A 148 6.24 4.34 -13.07
CA GLY A 148 6.30 5.79 -13.00
C GLY A 148 5.39 6.49 -14.02
N VAL A 149 4.40 5.79 -14.55
CA VAL A 149 3.49 6.35 -15.55
C VAL A 149 2.54 7.35 -14.93
N ARG A 150 2.48 8.53 -15.52
CA ARG A 150 1.52 9.57 -15.19
C ARG A 150 1.11 10.30 -16.47
N TYR A 151 -0.18 10.42 -16.71
CA TYR A 151 -0.70 11.17 -17.85
C TYR A 151 -1.24 12.53 -17.40
N ASP A 152 -0.60 13.59 -17.89
CA ASP A 152 -1.10 14.94 -17.76
C ASP A 152 -2.04 15.25 -18.94
N ALA A 153 -3.35 15.29 -18.66
CA ALA A 153 -4.35 15.51 -19.69
C ALA A 153 -4.47 16.99 -20.11
N VAL A 154 -3.98 17.92 -19.30
CA VAL A 154 -3.98 19.37 -19.61
C VAL A 154 -2.90 19.66 -20.65
N ASP A 155 -1.69 19.26 -20.34
CA ASP A 155 -0.53 19.49 -21.20
C ASP A 155 -0.34 18.38 -22.25
N ARG A 156 -1.11 17.30 -22.16
CA ARG A 156 -1.05 16.11 -23.03
C ARG A 156 0.31 15.41 -22.98
N ILE A 157 0.90 15.35 -21.79
CA ILE A 157 2.21 14.75 -21.57
C ILE A 157 2.03 13.39 -20.89
N LEU A 158 2.63 12.36 -21.47
CA LEU A 158 2.79 11.07 -20.83
C LEU A 158 4.18 10.98 -20.18
N HIS A 159 4.22 10.96 -18.87
CA HIS A 159 5.43 10.70 -18.11
C HIS A 159 5.63 9.21 -17.96
N VAL A 160 6.86 8.71 -18.16
CA VAL A 160 7.24 7.30 -17.96
C VAL A 160 8.59 7.28 -17.27
N GLU A 161 8.63 6.74 -16.05
CA GLU A 161 9.84 6.72 -15.22
C GLU A 161 9.92 5.38 -14.47
N PRO A 162 10.29 4.29 -15.17
CA PRO A 162 10.28 2.96 -14.59
C PRO A 162 11.23 2.84 -13.38
N ARG A 163 10.75 2.14 -12.35
CA ARG A 163 11.51 1.85 -11.14
C ARG A 163 12.14 0.46 -11.18
N LEU A 164 11.84 -0.32 -12.20
CA LEU A 164 12.41 -1.65 -12.42
C LEU A 164 13.65 -1.56 -13.29
N PRO A 165 14.71 -2.32 -12.99
CA PRO A 165 15.89 -2.40 -13.85
C PRO A 165 15.62 -3.22 -15.11
N GLY A 166 16.32 -2.88 -16.20
CA GLY A 166 16.25 -3.61 -17.47
C GLY A 166 15.01 -3.31 -18.30
N ASP A 167 14.78 -4.14 -19.31
CA ASP A 167 13.62 -4.03 -20.17
C ASP A 167 12.38 -4.54 -19.44
N PHE A 168 11.33 -3.72 -19.43
CA PHE A 168 10.04 -4.16 -18.90
C PHE A 168 8.92 -3.72 -19.84
N ARG A 169 7.78 -4.38 -19.70
CA ARG A 169 6.60 -4.08 -20.48
C ARG A 169 5.38 -4.10 -19.56
N SER A 170 4.59 -3.05 -19.57
CA SER A 170 3.42 -2.92 -18.72
C SER A 170 2.21 -2.40 -19.48
N PHE A 171 1.03 -2.75 -18.97
CA PHE A 171 -0.22 -2.18 -19.41
C PHE A 171 -0.28 -0.68 -19.05
N LEU A 172 -0.79 0.10 -19.99
CA LEU A 172 -1.06 1.52 -19.82
C LEU A 172 -2.53 1.79 -20.16
N SER A 173 -3.20 2.57 -19.30
CA SER A 173 -4.52 3.13 -19.60
C SER A 173 -4.56 4.59 -19.19
N THR A 174 -5.10 5.42 -20.07
CA THR A 174 -5.33 6.86 -19.86
C THR A 174 -6.78 7.19 -20.21
N ALA A 175 -7.21 8.43 -19.97
CA ALA A 175 -8.54 8.90 -20.34
C ALA A 175 -8.80 8.85 -21.85
N THR A 176 -7.75 8.83 -22.68
CA THR A 176 -7.85 8.93 -24.16
C THR A 176 -7.41 7.67 -24.89
N GLY A 177 -6.88 6.67 -24.20
CA GLY A 177 -6.44 5.44 -24.84
C GLY A 177 -5.77 4.45 -23.89
N TYR A 178 -5.45 3.28 -24.41
CA TYR A 178 -4.76 2.21 -23.69
C TYR A 178 -3.75 1.50 -24.59
N GLY A 179 -2.81 0.83 -23.97
CA GLY A 179 -1.77 0.10 -24.69
C GLY A 179 -0.73 -0.50 -23.74
N THR A 180 0.48 -0.52 -24.21
CA THR A 180 1.65 -0.95 -23.42
C THR A 180 2.76 0.10 -23.46
N VAL A 181 3.47 0.21 -22.37
CA VAL A 181 4.69 1.00 -22.22
C VAL A 181 5.83 0.08 -21.80
#